data_d19b91bfba1826af1859b6ae4a35c76c
#
_entry.id   d19b91bfba1826af1859b6ae4a35c76c
#
_cell.length_a   1.000
_cell.length_b   1.000
_cell.length_c   1.000
_cell.angle_alpha   90.00
_cell.angle_beta   90.00
_cell.angle_gamma   90.00
#
_symmetry.space_group_name_H-M   'P 1'
#
loop_
_entity.id
_entity.type
_entity.pdbx_description
1 polymer ?
#
loop_
_entity_poly.entity_id
_entity_poly.type
_entity_poly.pdbx_seq_one_letter_code
_entity_poly.pdbx_strand_id
1 'polypeptide(L)'
;MKTKDLSRIYYIASMLREAEYCISAERLAGEKLLKLYCHSAYAVSKLQQTLRHLQREGKISFWIKGTDFHKEDEGTKYLLDRFPKEEEDDSFASLDPMLTVVCLSL
;
A
#
# COMPACT_ATOMS: atom_id res chain seq x y z
N MET A 1 -0.50 -10.67 -3.62
CA MET A 1 -0.53 -9.34 -4.23
C MET A 1 0.85 -8.90 -4.67
N LYS A 2 0.93 -7.94 -5.58
CA LYS A 2 2.21 -7.43 -6.06
C LYS A 2 2.93 -6.62 -4.99
N THR A 3 4.25 -6.60 -5.06
CA THR A 3 5.11 -5.89 -4.12
C THR A 3 6.04 -4.95 -4.88
N LYS A 4 6.17 -3.72 -4.40
CA LYS A 4 7.20 -2.79 -4.85
C LYS A 4 8.03 -2.39 -3.66
N ASP A 5 9.32 -2.67 -3.73
CA ASP A 5 10.28 -2.32 -2.69
C ASP A 5 10.87 -0.94 -3.00
N LEU A 6 10.48 0.06 -2.20
CA LEU A 6 10.97 1.43 -2.29
C LEU A 6 12.07 1.70 -1.26
N SER A 7 12.49 0.68 -0.51
CA SER A 7 13.36 0.86 0.66
C SER A 7 14.77 1.33 0.30
N ARG A 8 15.18 1.20 -0.97
CA ARG A 8 16.50 1.65 -1.42
C ARG A 8 16.48 3.05 -2.01
N ILE A 9 15.33 3.69 -2.08
CA ILE A 9 15.20 5.05 -2.58
C ILE A 9 15.13 5.99 -1.39
N TYR A 10 16.25 6.65 -1.08
CA TYR A 10 16.38 7.46 0.14
C TYR A 10 15.85 8.88 -0.02
N TYR A 11 15.93 9.46 -1.23
CA TYR A 11 15.34 10.77 -1.48
C TYR A 11 13.83 10.68 -1.51
N ILE A 12 13.18 11.43 -0.64
CA ILE A 12 11.72 11.36 -0.48
C ILE A 12 11.01 11.71 -1.79
N ALA A 13 11.42 12.79 -2.47
CA ALA A 13 10.79 13.17 -3.74
C ALA A 13 10.90 12.07 -4.80
N SER A 14 12.05 11.41 -4.88
CA SER A 14 12.25 10.30 -5.81
C SER A 14 11.41 9.09 -5.44
N MET A 15 11.33 8.78 -4.15
CA MET A 15 10.54 7.66 -3.64
C MET A 15 9.06 7.87 -3.93
N LEU A 16 8.54 9.07 -3.69
CA LEU A 16 7.14 9.39 -3.95
C LEU A 16 6.81 9.32 -5.44
N ARG A 17 7.71 9.80 -6.28
CA ARG A 17 7.54 9.74 -7.74
C ARG A 17 7.48 8.29 -8.22
N GLU A 18 8.37 7.45 -7.72
CA GLU A 18 8.38 6.03 -8.05
C GLU A 18 7.12 5.31 -7.55
N ALA A 19 6.66 5.64 -6.35
CA ALA A 19 5.43 5.10 -5.80
C ALA A 19 4.22 5.46 -6.68
N GLU A 20 4.09 6.72 -7.07
CA GLU A 20 2.98 7.18 -7.92
C GLU A 20 3.03 6.53 -9.30
N TYR A 21 4.23 6.41 -9.87
CA TYR A 21 4.40 5.72 -11.15
C TYR A 21 3.96 4.26 -11.04
N CYS A 22 4.40 3.57 -10.00
CA CYS A 22 4.07 2.15 -9.78
C CYS A 22 2.55 1.95 -9.58
N ILE A 23 1.93 2.81 -8.78
CA ILE A 23 0.49 2.77 -8.55
C ILE A 23 -0.27 2.92 -9.88
N SER A 24 0.12 3.91 -10.67
CA SER A 24 -0.53 4.17 -11.96
C SER A 24 -0.35 3.00 -12.93
N ALA A 25 0.88 2.50 -13.05
CA ALA A 25 1.20 1.40 -13.96
C ALA A 25 0.49 0.11 -13.58
N GLU A 26 0.49 -0.24 -12.29
CA GLU A 26 -0.14 -1.47 -11.82
C GLU A 26 -1.67 -1.40 -11.92
N ARG A 27 -2.24 -0.22 -11.65
CA ARG A 27 -3.68 -0.03 -11.82
C ARG A 27 -4.09 -0.19 -13.28
N LEU A 28 -3.33 0.37 -14.22
CA LEU A 28 -3.57 0.21 -15.64
C LEU A 28 -3.42 -1.24 -16.10
N ALA A 29 -2.52 -1.98 -15.46
CA ALA A 29 -2.32 -3.41 -15.74
C ALA A 29 -3.43 -4.30 -15.17
N GLY A 30 -4.39 -3.73 -14.45
CA GLY A 30 -5.51 -4.46 -13.87
C GLY A 30 -5.25 -5.05 -12.49
N GLU A 31 -4.11 -4.72 -11.87
CA GLU A 31 -3.83 -5.17 -10.51
C GLU A 31 -4.76 -4.48 -9.52
N LYS A 32 -5.21 -5.23 -8.51
CA LYS A 32 -6.13 -4.73 -7.51
C LYS A 32 -5.44 -4.26 -6.25
N LEU A 33 -4.35 -4.93 -5.87
CA LEU A 33 -3.65 -4.70 -4.61
C LEU A 33 -2.15 -4.55 -4.86
N LEU A 34 -1.51 -3.73 -4.03
CA LEU A 34 -0.08 -3.45 -4.13
C LEU A 34 0.50 -3.25 -2.74
N LYS A 35 1.62 -3.94 -2.43
CA LYS A 35 2.39 -3.71 -1.21
C LYS A 35 3.54 -2.76 -1.51
N LEU A 36 3.69 -1.73 -0.71
CA LEU A 36 4.80 -0.78 -0.82
C LEU A 36 5.62 -0.82 0.46
N TYR A 37 6.93 -1.00 0.33
CA TYR A 37 7.87 -0.99 1.47
C TYR A 37 8.77 0.22 1.37
N CYS A 38 8.89 0.96 2.48
CA CYS A 38 9.75 2.15 2.58
C CYS A 38 10.94 1.87 3.49
N HIS A 39 11.97 2.76 3.44
CA HIS A 39 13.20 2.56 4.21
C HIS A 39 13.12 3.10 5.65
N SER A 40 12.13 3.94 5.97
CA SER A 40 12.06 4.58 7.28
C SER A 40 10.63 4.99 7.62
N ALA A 41 10.38 5.22 8.90
CA ALA A 41 9.08 5.72 9.37
C ALA A 41 8.74 7.07 8.75
N TYR A 42 9.75 7.93 8.54
CA TYR A 42 9.54 9.22 7.88
C TYR A 42 9.06 9.03 6.44
N ALA A 43 9.70 8.12 5.69
CA ALA A 43 9.30 7.81 4.32
C ALA A 43 7.87 7.26 4.26
N VAL A 44 7.52 6.36 5.19
CA VAL A 44 6.16 5.82 5.31
C VAL A 44 5.15 6.94 5.52
N SER A 45 5.45 7.87 6.42
CA SER A 45 4.57 9.01 6.71
C SER A 45 4.33 9.86 5.47
N LYS A 46 5.38 10.15 4.71
CA LYS A 46 5.29 10.92 3.46
C LYS A 46 4.50 10.17 2.39
N LEU A 47 4.73 8.87 2.26
CA LEU A 47 3.97 8.04 1.34
C LEU A 47 2.48 8.08 1.68
N GLN A 48 2.13 7.94 2.96
CA GLN A 48 0.74 7.92 3.39
C GLN A 48 0.04 9.26 3.14
N GLN A 49 0.75 10.39 3.28
CA GLN A 49 0.20 11.70 2.90
C GLN A 49 -0.15 11.73 1.41
N THR A 50 0.73 11.23 0.58
CA THR A 50 0.50 11.13 -0.87
C THR A 50 -0.70 10.22 -1.17
N LEU A 51 -0.80 9.08 -0.48
CA LEU A 51 -1.91 8.14 -0.68
C LEU A 51 -3.26 8.77 -0.31
N ARG A 52 -3.31 9.63 0.72
CA ARG A 52 -4.53 10.36 1.05
C ARG A 52 -4.98 11.25 -0.11
N HIS A 53 -4.03 11.94 -0.76
CA HIS A 53 -4.33 12.75 -1.94
C HIS A 53 -4.85 11.89 -3.09
N LEU A 54 -4.17 10.78 -3.37
CA LEU A 54 -4.56 9.89 -4.46
C LEU A 54 -5.96 9.30 -4.21
N GLN A 55 -6.27 8.97 -2.97
CA GLN A 55 -7.60 8.48 -2.60
C GLN A 55 -8.67 9.52 -2.84
N ARG A 56 -8.43 10.77 -2.43
CA ARG A 56 -9.36 11.88 -2.67
C ARG A 56 -9.59 12.14 -4.15
N GLU A 57 -8.56 11.94 -4.96
CA GLU A 57 -8.64 12.12 -6.41
C GLU A 57 -9.23 10.89 -7.14
N GLY A 58 -9.57 9.85 -6.41
CA GLY A 58 -10.11 8.62 -7.00
C GLY A 58 -9.09 7.77 -7.72
N LYS A 59 -7.80 8.00 -7.52
CA LYS A 59 -6.72 7.25 -8.18
C LYS A 59 -6.40 5.94 -7.48
N ILE A 60 -6.79 5.80 -6.22
CA ILE A 60 -6.79 4.53 -5.48
C ILE A 60 -8.10 4.44 -4.70
N SER A 61 -8.48 3.23 -4.31
CA SER A 61 -9.71 3.02 -3.53
C SER A 61 -9.48 3.32 -2.05
N PHE A 62 -8.47 2.68 -1.43
CA PHE A 62 -8.11 2.92 -0.05
C PHE A 62 -6.72 2.33 0.20
N TRP A 63 -6.20 2.51 1.42
CA TRP A 63 -4.90 1.97 1.81
C TRP A 63 -4.93 1.60 3.30
N ILE A 64 -4.03 0.70 3.68
CA ILE A 64 -3.94 0.16 5.04
C ILE A 64 -2.50 0.24 5.49
N LYS A 65 -2.25 0.72 6.72
CA LYS A 65 -0.92 0.66 7.34
C LYS A 65 -0.51 -0.80 7.52
N GLY A 66 0.77 -1.11 7.34
CA GLY A 66 1.26 -2.47 7.58
C GLY A 66 0.99 -2.96 9.00
N THR A 67 1.04 -2.06 9.98
CA THR A 67 0.71 -2.38 11.37
C THR A 67 -0.78 -2.68 11.60
N ASP A 68 -1.65 -2.30 10.66
CA ASP A 68 -3.09 -2.53 10.74
C ASP A 68 -3.53 -3.71 9.86
N PHE A 69 -2.60 -4.33 9.14
CA PHE A 69 -2.94 -5.43 8.23
C PHE A 69 -3.10 -6.74 9.01
N HIS A 70 -4.19 -6.83 9.76
CA HIS A 70 -4.55 -7.98 10.60
C HIS A 70 -6.07 -8.07 10.79
N LYS A 71 -6.54 -9.17 11.37
CA LYS A 71 -7.97 -9.51 11.46
C LYS A 71 -8.84 -8.49 12.21
N GLU A 72 -8.27 -7.76 13.17
CA GLU A 72 -9.04 -6.85 14.02
C GLU A 72 -9.25 -5.48 13.40
N ASP A 73 -8.51 -5.16 12.33
CA ASP A 73 -8.62 -3.85 11.68
C ASP A 73 -9.80 -3.81 10.71
N GLU A 74 -10.62 -2.77 10.79
CA GLU A 74 -11.81 -2.64 9.95
C GLU A 74 -11.48 -2.54 8.45
N GLY A 75 -10.43 -1.78 8.10
CA GLY A 75 -9.99 -1.68 6.71
C GLY A 75 -9.52 -3.01 6.17
N THR A 76 -8.80 -3.77 6.99
CA THR A 76 -8.34 -5.12 6.63
C THR A 76 -9.51 -6.08 6.46
N LYS A 77 -10.51 -6.01 7.34
CA LYS A 77 -11.72 -6.83 7.20
C LYS A 77 -12.41 -6.55 5.87
N TYR A 78 -12.52 -5.28 5.51
CA TYR A 78 -13.12 -4.88 4.24
C TYR A 78 -12.33 -5.43 3.05
N LEU A 79 -11.00 -5.36 3.12
CA LEU A 79 -10.13 -5.92 2.08
C LEU A 79 -10.30 -7.42 1.96
N LEU A 80 -10.33 -8.15 3.07
CA LEU A 80 -10.45 -9.61 3.07
C LEU A 80 -11.83 -10.08 2.59
N ASP A 81 -12.88 -9.28 2.77
CA ASP A 81 -14.20 -9.59 2.20
C ASP A 81 -14.15 -9.65 0.67
N ARG A 82 -13.35 -8.78 0.06
CA ARG A 82 -13.20 -8.72 -1.39
C ARG A 82 -12.11 -9.65 -1.90
N PHE A 83 -11.05 -9.83 -1.13
CA PHE A 83 -9.85 -10.57 -1.51
C PHE A 83 -9.46 -11.55 -0.41
N PRO A 84 -10.26 -12.60 -0.16
CA PRO A 84 -10.03 -13.48 1.00
C PRO A 84 -8.70 -14.23 0.96
N LYS A 85 -8.12 -14.43 -0.22
CA LYS A 85 -6.82 -15.11 -0.35
C LYS A 85 -5.67 -14.31 0.28
N GLU A 86 -5.85 -13.01 0.49
CA GLU A 86 -4.79 -12.18 1.01
C GLU A 86 -4.52 -12.43 2.50
N GLU A 87 -5.39 -13.16 3.20
CA GLU A 87 -5.10 -13.64 4.54
C GLU A 87 -3.90 -14.60 4.56
N GLU A 88 -3.61 -15.24 3.43
CA GLU A 88 -2.48 -16.15 3.27
C GLU A 88 -1.19 -15.44 2.84
N ASP A 89 -1.24 -14.13 2.56
CA ASP A 89 -0.05 -13.38 2.19
C ASP A 89 0.91 -13.33 3.36
N ASP A 90 2.21 -13.44 3.09
CA ASP A 90 3.25 -13.48 4.13
C ASP A 90 3.33 -12.19 4.95
N SER A 91 2.84 -11.07 4.41
CA SER A 91 2.80 -9.79 5.11
C SER A 91 1.60 -9.66 6.07
N PHE A 92 0.61 -10.56 5.95
CA PHE A 92 -0.57 -10.50 6.82
C PHE A 92 -0.17 -10.77 8.26
N ALA A 93 -0.63 -9.90 9.17
CA ALA A 93 -0.31 -9.96 10.60
C ALA A 93 1.19 -9.85 10.92
N SER A 94 1.99 -9.36 9.96
CA SER A 94 3.42 -9.14 10.18
C SER A 94 3.69 -7.95 11.08
N LEU A 95 2.74 -7.01 11.16
CA LEU A 95 2.84 -5.76 11.92
C LEU A 95 4.05 -4.91 11.47
N ASP A 96 4.44 -5.02 10.22
CA ASP A 96 5.60 -4.33 9.67
C ASP A 96 5.29 -2.83 9.48
N PRO A 97 5.96 -1.94 10.25
CA PRO A 97 5.69 -0.50 10.13
C PRO A 97 6.20 0.11 8.82
N MET A 98 7.05 -0.59 8.08
CA MET A 98 7.58 -0.10 6.78
C MET A 98 6.66 -0.45 5.62
N LEU A 99 5.68 -1.30 5.85
CA LEU A 99 4.73 -1.74 4.83
C LEU A 99 3.52 -0.82 4.77
N THR A 100 3.04 -0.56 3.55
CA THR A 100 1.72 0.02 3.31
C THR A 100 1.03 -0.81 2.24
N VAL A 101 -0.20 -1.22 2.48
CA VAL A 101 -1.00 -1.98 1.53
C VAL A 101 -1.94 -1.02 0.82
N VAL A 102 -1.93 -1.04 -0.51
CA VAL A 102 -2.75 -0.13 -1.33
C VAL A 102 -3.78 -0.95 -2.11
N CYS A 103 -5.05 -0.60 -1.96
CA CYS A 103 -6.09 -1.13 -2.84
C CYS A 103 -6.24 -0.18 -4.02
N LEU A 104 -5.79 -0.63 -5.18
CA LEU A 104 -5.77 0.18 -6.41
C LEU A 104 -7.18 0.38 -6.97
N SER A 105 -7.96 -0.69 -6.96
CA SER A 105 -9.37 -0.64 -7.36
C SER A 105 -10.12 -1.84 -6.78
N LEU A 106 -11.40 -1.69 -6.61
CA LEU A 106 -12.26 -2.75 -6.08
C LEU A 106 -12.90 -3.65 -7.19
#